data_44fcc4309fb47a9148e2b051b39a2e3c
#
_entry.id   44fcc4309fb47a9148e2b051b39a2e3c
#
_cell.length_a   1.000
_cell.length_b   1.000
_cell.length_c   1.000
_cell.angle_alpha   90.00
_cell.angle_beta   90.00
_cell.angle_gamma   90.00
#
_symmetry.space_group_name_H-M   'P 1'
#
loop_
_entity.id
_entity.type
_entity.pdbx_description
1 polymer ?
#
loop_
_entity_poly.entity_id
_entity_poly.type
_entity_poly.pdbx_seq_one_letter_code
_entity_poly.pdbx_strand_id
1 'polypeptide(L)'
;NDEINDMTFYSYKIMNRSTETLNETYFGQWVDPDLGNYQDDYVGCDVSLGLGYCYNGDAEDDGASGYNYDSDDPPPAIGVDFFRGPLADIGDGIDNDRDGEIDEAGEQIIMSKFVYYNNDFSDHGNPEDAIHYYNYLKGIWKDGNPMTYGGTGWESGNPGCNFMFPDDTDSNFTEPWTEITAGNDPADRRFLQSAGPFSLEPGAVNYITIGVVWARASEGNNFASVEKMKLADRKAQTLFDICFEVIDGPSAPDIEIVELDEELILNL
;
A
#
# COMPACT_ATOMS: atom_id res chain seq x y z
N ASN A 1 -17.50 0.13 -14.54
CA ASN A 1 -16.10 -0.33 -14.43
C ASN A 1 -15.98 -1.06 -13.11
N ASP A 2 -15.34 -2.22 -13.16
CA ASP A 2 -14.96 -3.00 -12.01
C ASP A 2 -13.61 -2.48 -11.53
N GLU A 3 -13.45 -2.19 -10.26
CA GLU A 3 -12.22 -1.64 -9.68
C GLU A 3 -11.00 -2.55 -9.91
N ILE A 4 -11.21 -3.85 -10.05
CA ILE A 4 -10.14 -4.83 -10.38
C ILE A 4 -9.49 -4.56 -11.75
N ASN A 5 -10.19 -3.90 -12.68
CA ASN A 5 -9.61 -3.59 -13.98
C ASN A 5 -8.46 -2.56 -13.90
N ASP A 6 -8.39 -1.81 -12.81
CA ASP A 6 -7.39 -0.78 -12.55
C ASP A 6 -6.31 -1.28 -11.56
N MET A 7 -6.16 -2.61 -11.43
CA MET A 7 -5.23 -3.26 -10.52
C MET A 7 -4.36 -4.31 -11.21
N THR A 8 -3.18 -4.53 -10.64
CA THR A 8 -2.31 -5.65 -11.01
C THR A 8 -1.88 -6.42 -9.77
N PHE A 9 -1.74 -7.75 -9.91
CA PHE A 9 -1.36 -8.63 -8.83
C PHE A 9 -0.05 -9.36 -9.14
N TYR A 10 0.81 -9.45 -8.14
CA TYR A 10 2.10 -10.13 -8.23
C TYR A 10 2.18 -11.17 -7.12
N SER A 11 2.39 -12.43 -7.49
CA SER A 11 2.57 -13.52 -6.52
C SER A 11 4.01 -14.00 -6.52
N TYR A 12 4.59 -14.05 -5.34
CA TYR A 12 5.96 -14.50 -5.11
C TYR A 12 5.97 -15.79 -4.30
N LYS A 13 6.88 -16.68 -4.64
CA LYS A 13 7.22 -17.85 -3.84
C LYS A 13 8.67 -17.74 -3.42
N ILE A 14 8.90 -17.55 -2.12
CA ILE A 14 10.23 -17.53 -1.53
C ILE A 14 10.51 -18.88 -0.90
N MET A 15 11.70 -19.42 -1.14
CA MET A 15 12.15 -20.68 -0.55
C MET A 15 13.60 -20.57 -0.08
N ASN A 16 13.84 -20.92 1.18
CA ASN A 16 15.20 -21.07 1.69
C ASN A 16 15.81 -22.38 1.16
N ARG A 17 16.80 -22.27 0.29
CA ARG A 17 17.54 -23.43 -0.27
C ARG A 17 18.90 -23.64 0.39
N SER A 18 19.20 -22.89 1.44
CA SER A 18 20.41 -23.08 2.22
C SER A 18 20.24 -24.16 3.28
N THR A 19 21.31 -24.47 3.99
CA THR A 19 21.31 -25.37 5.16
C THR A 19 21.18 -24.62 6.48
N GLU A 20 21.11 -23.30 6.42
CA GLU A 20 21.04 -22.42 7.58
C GLU A 20 19.66 -21.75 7.64
N THR A 21 19.15 -21.49 8.85
CA THR A 21 17.98 -20.66 9.05
C THR A 21 18.33 -19.21 8.74
N LEU A 22 17.51 -18.57 7.93
CA LEU A 22 17.60 -17.12 7.69
C LEU A 22 16.71 -16.43 8.71
N ASN A 23 17.34 -15.77 9.68
CA ASN A 23 16.65 -14.96 10.70
C ASN A 23 16.62 -13.50 10.26
N GLU A 24 15.74 -12.72 10.91
CA GLU A 24 15.59 -11.28 10.63
C GLU A 24 15.41 -11.01 9.12
N THR A 25 14.64 -11.86 8.45
CA THR A 25 14.33 -11.72 7.03
C THR A 25 13.22 -10.71 6.83
N TYR A 26 13.33 -9.90 5.81
CA TYR A 26 12.30 -8.94 5.39
C TYR A 26 11.99 -9.13 3.91
N PHE A 27 10.73 -9.02 3.56
CA PHE A 27 10.32 -8.84 2.18
C PHE A 27 9.96 -7.38 1.97
N GLY A 28 10.58 -6.70 1.02
CA GLY A 28 10.36 -5.28 0.76
C GLY A 28 9.82 -5.03 -0.65
N GLN A 29 8.93 -4.04 -0.77
CA GLN A 29 8.50 -3.45 -2.02
C GLN A 29 9.12 -2.07 -2.13
N TRP A 30 10.04 -1.91 -3.08
CA TRP A 30 10.56 -0.61 -3.46
C TRP A 30 9.69 -0.04 -4.57
N VAL A 31 9.30 1.21 -4.42
CA VAL A 31 8.39 1.89 -5.34
C VAL A 31 8.96 3.25 -5.71
N ASP A 32 9.01 3.49 -7.01
CA ASP A 32 9.36 4.75 -7.65
C ASP A 32 8.19 5.10 -8.60
N PRO A 33 7.18 5.81 -8.11
CA PRO A 33 5.87 5.85 -8.79
C PRO A 33 5.81 6.79 -9.97
N ASP A 34 6.63 7.84 -10.03
CA ASP A 34 6.63 8.86 -11.10
C ASP A 34 5.19 9.23 -11.55
N LEU A 35 4.35 9.66 -10.61
CA LEU A 35 2.94 9.88 -10.83
C LEU A 35 2.71 11.23 -11.54
N GLY A 36 2.45 11.19 -12.87
CA GLY A 36 2.34 12.40 -13.67
C GLY A 36 3.66 13.16 -13.75
N ASN A 37 3.74 14.31 -13.11
CA ASN A 37 4.98 15.02 -12.87
C ASN A 37 5.63 14.50 -11.58
N TYR A 38 6.66 13.70 -11.68
CA TYR A 38 7.36 13.09 -10.54
C TYR A 38 7.93 14.11 -9.51
N GLN A 39 7.95 15.40 -9.82
CA GLN A 39 8.56 16.44 -8.96
C GLN A 39 7.55 17.08 -7.99
N ASP A 40 6.27 16.79 -8.10
CA ASP A 40 5.22 17.31 -7.25
C ASP A 40 4.41 16.23 -6.52
N ASP A 41 5.04 15.06 -6.34
CA ASP A 41 4.46 13.93 -5.63
C ASP A 41 4.61 14.03 -4.12
N TYR A 42 3.62 13.46 -3.42
CA TYR A 42 3.62 13.09 -2.02
C TYR A 42 3.40 11.59 -1.85
N VAL A 43 3.84 11.07 -0.72
CA VAL A 43 3.57 9.68 -0.33
C VAL A 43 2.91 9.60 1.04
N GLY A 44 2.31 8.46 1.31
CA GLY A 44 1.72 8.15 2.60
C GLY A 44 1.44 6.66 2.71
N CYS A 45 0.94 6.25 3.87
CA CYS A 45 0.50 4.87 4.06
C CYS A 45 -0.78 4.80 4.88
N ASP A 46 -1.48 3.68 4.73
CA ASP A 46 -2.59 3.28 5.60
C ASP A 46 -2.16 2.02 6.34
N VAL A 47 -1.89 2.18 7.64
CA VAL A 47 -1.36 1.10 8.48
C VAL A 47 -2.36 -0.03 8.63
N SER A 48 -3.65 0.30 8.70
CA SER A 48 -4.72 -0.68 8.89
C SER A 48 -4.94 -1.56 7.65
N LEU A 49 -4.61 -1.04 6.47
CA LEU A 49 -4.71 -1.77 5.21
C LEU A 49 -3.41 -2.46 4.81
N GLY A 50 -2.25 -2.08 5.39
CA GLY A 50 -0.96 -2.54 4.88
C GLY A 50 -0.53 -1.86 3.58
N LEU A 51 -1.16 -0.73 3.26
CA LEU A 51 -1.09 -0.03 1.98
C LEU A 51 -0.13 1.16 2.04
N GLY A 52 0.88 1.19 1.17
CA GLY A 52 1.66 2.37 0.86
C GLY A 52 1.17 3.03 -0.42
N TYR A 53 1.18 4.36 -0.51
CA TYR A 53 0.65 5.06 -1.68
C TYR A 53 1.39 6.34 -2.04
N CYS A 54 1.22 6.75 -3.30
CA CYS A 54 1.66 8.02 -3.85
C CYS A 54 0.47 8.79 -4.42
N TYR A 55 0.49 10.10 -4.28
CA TYR A 55 -0.52 11.02 -4.78
C TYR A 55 0.10 12.37 -5.09
N ASN A 56 -0.50 13.14 -5.99
CA ASN A 56 -0.02 14.48 -6.35
C ASN A 56 -0.10 15.45 -5.16
N GLY A 57 0.85 16.36 -5.05
CA GLY A 57 0.95 17.31 -3.93
C GLY A 57 -0.22 18.29 -3.82
N ASP A 58 -0.87 18.61 -4.93
CA ASP A 58 -2.06 19.45 -4.97
C ASP A 58 -3.11 18.96 -5.98
N ALA A 59 -4.06 19.80 -6.39
CA ALA A 59 -5.13 19.42 -7.30
C ALA A 59 -4.73 19.55 -8.79
N GLU A 60 -3.53 20.03 -9.09
CA GLU A 60 -3.03 20.26 -10.44
C GLU A 60 -1.72 19.49 -10.62
N ASP A 61 -1.66 18.57 -11.57
CA ASP A 61 -0.43 17.87 -11.92
C ASP A 61 0.30 18.68 -13.00
N ASP A 62 1.21 19.53 -12.58
CA ASP A 62 1.93 20.52 -13.39
C ASP A 62 3.07 19.88 -14.22
N GLY A 63 2.77 18.94 -15.06
CA GLY A 63 3.81 18.17 -15.73
C GLY A 63 4.40 18.76 -17.02
N ALA A 64 5.71 18.81 -17.08
CA ALA A 64 6.45 19.04 -18.35
C ALA A 64 6.52 17.77 -19.23
N SER A 65 6.16 16.61 -18.73
CA SER A 65 6.32 15.31 -19.39
C SER A 65 5.15 14.34 -19.20
N GLY A 66 4.10 14.73 -18.50
CA GLY A 66 2.96 13.90 -18.19
C GLY A 66 1.65 14.42 -18.75
N TYR A 67 0.59 13.79 -18.31
CA TYR A 67 -0.78 14.19 -18.56
C TYR A 67 -1.13 15.25 -17.50
N ASN A 68 -1.51 16.44 -17.92
CA ASN A 68 -1.91 17.48 -16.97
C ASN A 68 -3.32 17.21 -16.48
N TYR A 69 -3.45 17.01 -15.16
CA TYR A 69 -4.71 16.98 -14.47
C TYR A 69 -4.95 18.35 -13.81
N ASP A 70 -6.18 18.75 -13.67
CA ASP A 70 -6.56 20.01 -13.02
C ASP A 70 -7.75 19.83 -12.07
N SER A 71 -8.25 20.88 -11.49
CA SER A 71 -9.34 20.83 -10.51
C SER A 71 -10.66 20.25 -11.04
N ASP A 72 -10.86 20.26 -12.36
CA ASP A 72 -12.01 19.63 -13.02
C ASP A 72 -11.73 18.16 -13.39
N ASP A 73 -10.48 17.74 -13.30
CA ASP A 73 -10.00 16.40 -13.62
C ASP A 73 -8.89 15.99 -12.64
N PRO A 74 -9.24 15.59 -11.39
CA PRO A 74 -8.27 15.38 -10.32
C PRO A 74 -7.15 14.42 -10.66
N PRO A 75 -5.90 14.64 -10.17
CA PRO A 75 -4.80 13.71 -10.32
C PRO A 75 -5.13 12.33 -9.74
N PRO A 76 -4.61 11.24 -10.32
CA PRO A 76 -4.78 9.90 -9.78
C PRO A 76 -3.98 9.70 -8.48
N ALA A 77 -4.24 8.57 -7.82
CA ALA A 77 -3.40 8.00 -6.78
C ALA A 77 -3.05 6.56 -7.15
N ILE A 78 -1.88 6.12 -6.71
CA ILE A 78 -1.40 4.75 -6.87
C ILE A 78 -0.98 4.19 -5.53
N GLY A 79 -1.38 2.95 -5.23
CA GLY A 79 -1.05 2.25 -4.00
C GLY A 79 -0.42 0.90 -4.26
N VAL A 80 0.35 0.42 -3.30
CA VAL A 80 0.93 -0.92 -3.27
C VAL A 80 0.57 -1.56 -1.94
N ASP A 81 -0.05 -2.73 -1.99
CA ASP A 81 -0.57 -3.41 -0.80
C ASP A 81 -0.04 -4.84 -0.66
N PHE A 82 0.09 -5.30 0.58
CA PHE A 82 0.35 -6.70 0.92
C PHE A 82 -0.97 -7.45 1.10
N PHE A 83 -1.60 -7.91 0.03
CA PHE A 83 -2.78 -8.79 0.12
C PHE A 83 -2.49 -10.08 0.86
N ARG A 84 -1.25 -10.54 0.78
CA ARG A 84 -0.72 -11.65 1.55
C ARG A 84 0.76 -11.42 1.80
N GLY A 85 1.13 -11.29 3.07
CA GLY A 85 2.52 -11.20 3.49
C GLY A 85 3.17 -12.57 3.76
N PRO A 86 4.43 -12.58 4.20
CA PRO A 86 5.07 -13.79 4.70
C PRO A 86 4.42 -14.27 6.01
N LEU A 87 4.59 -15.54 6.33
CA LEU A 87 4.17 -16.09 7.62
C LEU A 87 5.01 -15.47 8.75
N ALA A 88 4.34 -15.08 9.83
CA ALA A 88 4.96 -14.63 11.07
C ALA A 88 5.68 -15.78 11.79
N ASP A 89 6.64 -15.44 12.66
CA ASP A 89 7.28 -16.40 13.55
C ASP A 89 6.31 -16.75 14.69
N ILE A 90 6.14 -18.01 14.98
CA ILE A 90 5.23 -18.50 16.01
C ILE A 90 5.71 -18.03 17.40
N GLY A 91 4.86 -17.33 18.13
CA GLY A 91 5.11 -16.90 19.51
C GLY A 91 6.00 -15.66 19.57
N ASP A 92 5.96 -14.78 18.60
CA ASP A 92 6.67 -13.51 18.62
C ASP A 92 5.94 -12.44 19.47
N GLY A 93 4.68 -12.68 19.81
CA GLY A 93 3.86 -11.82 20.69
C GLY A 93 3.32 -10.58 19.99
N ILE A 94 3.28 -10.57 18.65
CA ILE A 94 2.81 -9.47 17.83
C ILE A 94 1.54 -9.91 17.09
N ASP A 95 0.56 -9.06 16.99
CA ASP A 95 -0.56 -9.13 16.05
C ASP A 95 -0.06 -8.60 14.70
N ASN A 96 0.45 -9.50 13.86
CA ASN A 96 1.18 -9.15 12.64
C ASN A 96 0.28 -8.77 11.47
N ASP A 97 -0.96 -9.26 11.44
CA ASP A 97 -1.97 -8.95 10.42
C ASP A 97 -3.05 -7.97 10.90
N ARG A 98 -2.98 -7.60 12.19
CA ARG A 98 -3.84 -6.60 12.86
C ARG A 98 -5.33 -6.98 12.87
N ASP A 99 -5.62 -8.26 12.96
CA ASP A 99 -7.00 -8.76 13.08
C ASP A 99 -7.53 -8.76 14.53
N GLY A 100 -6.63 -8.56 15.52
CA GLY A 100 -6.92 -8.47 16.95
C GLY A 100 -6.62 -9.76 17.72
N GLU A 101 -6.20 -10.83 17.05
CA GLU A 101 -5.63 -12.02 17.65
C GLU A 101 -4.09 -11.92 17.63
N ILE A 102 -3.40 -12.67 18.47
CA ILE A 102 -1.94 -12.63 18.56
C ILE A 102 -1.43 -14.07 18.44
N ASP A 103 -0.43 -14.28 17.61
CA ASP A 103 0.22 -15.59 17.42
C ASP A 103 -0.73 -16.72 16.96
N GLU A 104 -1.79 -16.42 16.21
CA GLU A 104 -2.66 -17.46 15.70
C GLU A 104 -1.99 -18.27 14.56
N ALA A 105 -2.51 -19.47 14.32
CA ALA A 105 -1.89 -20.41 13.41
C ALA A 105 -2.01 -19.97 11.94
N GLY A 106 -0.90 -19.61 11.34
CA GLY A 106 -0.83 -19.19 9.94
C GLY A 106 -0.91 -17.67 9.75
N GLU A 107 -0.75 -16.94 10.85
CA GLU A 107 -0.66 -15.49 10.87
C GLU A 107 0.35 -14.97 9.84
N GLN A 108 -0.01 -13.90 9.19
CA GLN A 108 0.78 -13.30 8.12
C GLN A 108 1.20 -11.89 8.49
N ILE A 109 2.40 -11.52 8.08
CA ILE A 109 2.89 -10.17 8.31
C ILE A 109 2.43 -9.28 7.16
N ILE A 110 1.51 -8.37 7.42
CA ILE A 110 1.23 -7.28 6.51
C ILE A 110 2.32 -6.21 6.63
N MET A 111 2.16 -5.03 6.03
CA MET A 111 3.20 -3.99 6.10
C MET A 111 3.65 -3.72 7.55
N SER A 112 4.91 -3.99 7.88
CA SER A 112 5.50 -3.75 9.20
C SER A 112 6.28 -2.45 9.29
N LYS A 113 6.77 -1.93 8.15
CA LYS A 113 7.49 -0.66 8.03
C LYS A 113 7.11 0.05 6.73
N PHE A 114 7.08 1.37 6.79
CA PHE A 114 6.96 2.24 5.63
C PHE A 114 7.96 3.39 5.74
N VAL A 115 8.86 3.49 4.78
CA VAL A 115 9.93 4.50 4.71
C VAL A 115 9.83 5.22 3.38
N TYR A 116 9.83 6.54 3.39
CA TYR A 116 9.99 7.33 2.18
C TYR A 116 11.41 7.91 2.09
N TYR A 117 11.83 8.30 0.92
CA TYR A 117 13.02 9.13 0.71
C TYR A 117 12.96 9.85 -0.63
N ASN A 118 13.72 10.93 -0.75
CA ASN A 118 13.86 11.68 -1.99
C ASN A 118 15.03 11.14 -2.81
N ASN A 119 15.04 11.46 -4.09
CA ASN A 119 16.17 11.16 -4.97
C ASN A 119 17.37 12.08 -4.68
N ASP A 120 17.95 11.96 -3.50
CA ASP A 120 19.13 12.67 -3.07
C ASP A 120 20.11 11.76 -2.31
N PHE A 121 21.26 12.27 -1.90
CA PHE A 121 22.30 11.49 -1.19
C PHE A 121 22.50 11.91 0.28
N SER A 122 21.49 12.56 0.86
CA SER A 122 21.48 12.86 2.30
C SER A 122 21.44 11.58 3.15
N ASP A 123 21.56 11.73 4.48
CA ASP A 123 21.52 10.61 5.42
C ASP A 123 20.14 9.91 5.46
N HIS A 124 19.12 10.56 4.94
CA HIS A 124 17.76 10.04 4.77
C HIS A 124 17.29 10.04 3.29
N GLY A 125 18.24 10.05 2.35
CA GLY A 125 18.03 9.94 0.91
C GLY A 125 18.29 8.53 0.36
N ASN A 126 18.72 8.46 -0.90
CA ASN A 126 18.97 7.19 -1.61
C ASN A 126 19.85 6.24 -0.83
N PRO A 127 19.46 4.96 -0.63
CA PRO A 127 20.35 3.94 -0.11
C PRO A 127 21.46 3.65 -1.13
N GLU A 128 22.71 3.48 -0.65
CA GLU A 128 23.91 3.38 -1.50
C GLU A 128 24.59 2.01 -1.40
N ASP A 129 24.34 1.26 -0.33
CA ASP A 129 24.92 -0.07 -0.12
C ASP A 129 23.95 -1.03 0.59
N ALA A 130 24.35 -2.28 0.76
CA ALA A 130 23.49 -3.34 1.29
C ALA A 130 23.00 -3.05 2.73
N ILE A 131 23.81 -2.36 3.55
CA ILE A 131 23.39 -2.04 4.92
C ILE A 131 22.33 -0.94 4.93
N HIS A 132 22.39 0.03 4.02
CA HIS A 132 21.40 1.08 3.89
C HIS A 132 20.05 0.51 3.45
N TYR A 133 20.03 -0.39 2.47
CA TYR A 133 18.79 -1.10 2.06
C TYR A 133 18.21 -1.91 3.22
N TYR A 134 19.04 -2.64 3.94
CA TYR A 134 18.59 -3.44 5.08
C TYR A 134 18.08 -2.57 6.24
N ASN A 135 18.72 -1.44 6.49
CA ASN A 135 18.26 -0.47 7.47
C ASN A 135 16.87 0.07 7.11
N TYR A 136 16.63 0.44 5.85
CA TYR A 136 15.35 0.93 5.41
C TYR A 136 14.24 -0.12 5.55
N LEU A 137 14.52 -1.40 5.26
CA LEU A 137 13.57 -2.49 5.54
C LEU A 137 13.19 -2.59 7.02
N LYS A 138 14.05 -2.13 7.91
CA LYS A 138 13.86 -2.14 9.37
C LYS A 138 13.30 -0.83 9.93
N GLY A 139 13.04 0.16 9.10
CA GLY A 139 12.64 1.49 9.56
C GLY A 139 13.76 2.27 10.24
N ILE A 140 14.97 2.11 9.73
CA ILE A 140 16.20 2.76 10.24
C ILE A 140 16.84 3.53 9.08
N TRP A 141 17.30 4.75 9.34
CA TRP A 141 17.98 5.57 8.34
C TRP A 141 19.40 5.07 8.01
N LYS A 142 20.02 5.62 6.97
CA LYS A 142 21.38 5.27 6.52
C LYS A 142 22.41 5.42 7.64
N ASP A 143 22.27 6.45 8.47
CA ASP A 143 23.15 6.75 9.62
C ASP A 143 22.97 5.80 10.81
N GLY A 144 22.00 4.89 10.76
CA GLY A 144 21.67 3.93 11.82
C GLY A 144 20.69 4.46 12.87
N ASN A 145 20.18 5.68 12.72
CA ASN A 145 19.14 6.22 13.60
C ASN A 145 17.75 5.69 13.21
N PRO A 146 16.85 5.43 14.19
CA PRO A 146 15.47 5.04 13.87
C PRO A 146 14.73 6.20 13.23
N MET A 147 13.71 5.87 12.42
CA MET A 147 12.71 6.85 12.02
C MET A 147 12.01 7.42 13.24
N THR A 148 11.67 8.70 13.20
CA THR A 148 10.97 9.41 14.28
C THR A 148 9.67 10.03 13.77
N TYR A 149 8.62 10.01 14.58
CA TYR A 149 7.31 10.55 14.21
C TYR A 149 7.35 12.06 14.01
N GLY A 150 6.75 12.56 12.92
CA GLY A 150 6.65 14.00 12.63
C GLY A 150 7.78 14.55 11.74
N GLY A 151 7.51 15.71 11.12
CA GLY A 151 8.43 16.35 10.19
C GLY A 151 8.77 15.44 9.00
N THR A 152 10.05 15.37 8.69
CA THR A 152 10.60 14.49 7.63
C THR A 152 10.87 13.06 8.10
N GLY A 153 10.55 12.72 9.35
CA GLY A 153 10.86 11.40 9.92
C GLY A 153 12.29 11.24 10.40
N TRP A 154 13.15 12.23 10.21
CA TRP A 154 14.56 12.23 10.61
C TRP A 154 14.79 13.24 11.73
N GLU A 155 15.31 12.77 12.85
CA GLU A 155 15.67 13.60 14.03
C GLU A 155 14.56 14.62 14.45
N SER A 156 13.30 14.24 14.35
CA SER A 156 12.18 15.14 14.70
C SER A 156 12.09 15.51 16.18
N GLY A 157 12.83 14.81 17.03
CA GLY A 157 12.77 14.95 18.49
C GLY A 157 11.60 14.19 19.14
N ASN A 158 10.77 13.52 18.36
CA ASN A 158 9.66 12.69 18.80
C ASN A 158 10.07 11.20 18.95
N PRO A 159 9.21 10.35 19.52
CA PRO A 159 9.46 8.91 19.59
C PRO A 159 9.71 8.27 18.22
N GLY A 160 10.39 7.14 18.23
CA GLY A 160 10.55 6.29 17.04
C GLY A 160 9.21 5.82 16.48
N CYS A 161 9.13 5.64 15.16
CA CYS A 161 7.94 5.15 14.48
C CYS A 161 8.30 4.05 13.47
N ASN A 162 7.29 3.30 13.05
CA ASN A 162 7.42 2.26 12.03
C ASN A 162 6.91 2.71 10.65
N PHE A 163 6.07 3.74 10.65
CA PHE A 163 5.34 4.17 9.46
C PHE A 163 5.49 5.67 9.30
N MET A 164 5.90 6.10 8.12
CA MET A 164 5.95 7.51 7.76
C MET A 164 4.65 7.93 7.10
N PHE A 165 4.17 9.11 7.46
CA PHE A 165 2.95 9.70 6.93
C PHE A 165 1.71 8.79 6.96
N PRO A 166 1.43 8.16 8.13
CA PRO A 166 0.30 7.23 8.27
C PRO A 166 -1.05 7.94 8.40
N ASP A 167 -1.09 9.27 8.31
CA ASP A 167 -2.23 10.10 8.67
C ASP A 167 -2.68 9.77 10.11
N ASP A 168 -3.92 9.36 10.33
CA ASP A 168 -4.49 8.94 11.62
C ASP A 168 -4.58 7.41 11.78
N THR A 169 -3.98 6.65 10.86
CA THR A 169 -4.11 5.18 10.83
C THR A 169 -3.11 4.42 11.71
N ASP A 170 -2.08 5.10 12.24
CA ASP A 170 -1.17 4.51 13.24
C ASP A 170 -1.70 4.76 14.67
N SER A 171 -2.28 3.74 15.27
CA SER A 171 -2.88 3.80 16.61
C SER A 171 -1.88 4.11 17.75
N ASN A 172 -0.57 4.08 17.50
CA ASN A 172 0.44 4.47 18.47
C ASN A 172 0.56 5.98 18.67
N PHE A 173 -0.02 6.76 17.78
CA PHE A 173 0.04 8.23 17.79
C PHE A 173 -1.37 8.83 17.68
N THR A 174 -1.57 9.99 18.29
CA THR A 174 -2.88 10.66 18.33
C THR A 174 -3.02 11.81 17.34
N GLU A 175 -1.91 12.38 16.91
CA GLU A 175 -1.90 13.51 15.99
C GLU A 175 -1.68 12.99 14.56
N PRO A 176 -2.53 13.37 13.59
CA PRO A 176 -2.35 12.96 12.19
C PRO A 176 -1.03 13.47 11.62
N TRP A 177 -0.34 12.60 10.89
CA TRP A 177 0.92 12.95 10.24
C TRP A 177 0.91 12.59 8.77
N THR A 178 0.85 13.61 7.93
CA THR A 178 0.96 13.53 6.47
C THR A 178 2.10 14.44 6.01
N GLU A 179 2.52 14.34 4.76
CA GLU A 179 3.48 15.29 4.19
C GLU A 179 2.97 16.73 4.23
N ILE A 180 1.66 16.92 4.07
CA ILE A 180 1.02 18.25 4.16
C ILE A 180 1.08 18.78 5.60
N THR A 181 0.73 17.97 6.60
CA THR A 181 0.80 18.42 8.01
C THR A 181 2.24 18.63 8.47
N ALA A 182 3.19 17.93 7.88
CA ALA A 182 4.62 18.11 8.10
C ALA A 182 5.15 19.42 7.45
N GLY A 183 4.44 19.96 6.47
CA GLY A 183 4.86 21.12 5.70
C GLY A 183 6.01 20.81 4.74
N ASN A 184 6.09 19.57 4.24
CA ASN A 184 7.06 19.16 3.25
C ASN A 184 6.70 19.78 1.89
N ASP A 185 7.73 20.13 1.11
CA ASP A 185 7.53 20.44 -0.30
C ASP A 185 7.38 19.14 -1.10
N PRO A 186 6.47 19.10 -2.11
CA PRO A 186 6.40 17.95 -3.03
C PRO A 186 7.72 17.73 -3.76
N ALA A 187 8.05 16.50 -4.13
CA ALA A 187 9.29 16.19 -4.83
C ALA A 187 9.25 14.79 -5.46
N ASP A 188 10.36 14.40 -6.09
CA ASP A 188 10.63 13.06 -6.63
C ASP A 188 10.68 12.03 -5.50
N ARG A 189 9.51 11.47 -5.17
CA ARG A 189 9.31 10.57 -4.04
C ARG A 189 9.57 9.13 -4.40
N ARG A 190 10.22 8.45 -3.46
CA ARG A 190 10.34 7.00 -3.44
C ARG A 190 9.89 6.48 -2.09
N PHE A 191 9.38 5.26 -2.07
CA PHE A 191 9.12 4.60 -0.80
C PHE A 191 9.52 3.14 -0.82
N LEU A 192 9.77 2.62 0.38
CA LEU A 192 10.00 1.22 0.65
C LEU A 192 9.05 0.79 1.75
N GLN A 193 8.17 -0.16 1.45
CA GLN A 193 7.38 -0.84 2.46
C GLN A 193 7.87 -2.26 2.65
N SER A 194 7.87 -2.74 3.88
CA SER A 194 8.38 -4.09 4.19
C SER A 194 7.46 -4.86 5.11
N ALA A 195 7.49 -6.20 4.95
CA ALA A 195 6.90 -7.18 5.85
C ALA A 195 8.02 -7.99 6.50
N GLY A 196 8.05 -8.00 7.82
CA GLY A 196 9.07 -8.67 8.62
C GLY A 196 9.32 -7.98 9.98
N PRO A 197 10.24 -8.53 10.83
CA PRO A 197 11.08 -9.69 10.53
C PRO A 197 10.35 -11.02 10.56
N PHE A 198 10.86 -12.00 9.85
CA PHE A 198 10.45 -13.40 9.94
C PHE A 198 11.66 -14.33 9.78
N SER A 199 11.52 -15.57 10.25
CA SER A 199 12.53 -16.61 10.10
C SER A 199 12.16 -17.56 8.97
N LEU A 200 13.15 -17.97 8.19
CA LEU A 200 12.96 -18.92 7.10
C LEU A 200 13.90 -20.13 7.29
N GLU A 201 13.34 -21.22 7.81
CA GLU A 201 14.04 -22.48 8.03
C GLU A 201 14.52 -23.11 6.71
N PRO A 202 15.56 -23.97 6.71
CA PRO A 202 15.96 -24.73 5.53
C PRO A 202 14.79 -25.48 4.90
N GLY A 203 14.51 -25.22 3.62
CA GLY A 203 13.39 -25.79 2.88
C GLY A 203 12.04 -25.14 3.10
N ALA A 204 11.91 -24.22 4.04
CA ALA A 204 10.67 -23.47 4.26
C ALA A 204 10.31 -22.59 3.06
N VAL A 205 9.01 -22.40 2.88
CA VAL A 205 8.44 -21.65 1.75
C VAL A 205 7.44 -20.63 2.27
N ASN A 206 7.54 -19.40 1.79
CA ASN A 206 6.53 -18.37 1.96
C ASN A 206 5.92 -17.99 0.61
N TYR A 207 4.63 -17.69 0.61
CA TYR A 207 3.89 -17.17 -0.53
C TYR A 207 3.44 -15.76 -0.19
N ILE A 208 3.78 -14.80 -1.03
CA ILE A 208 3.48 -13.38 -0.85
C ILE A 208 2.72 -12.91 -2.07
N THR A 209 1.66 -12.13 -1.87
CA THR A 209 0.90 -11.52 -2.96
C THR A 209 0.80 -10.02 -2.74
N ILE A 210 1.23 -9.27 -3.74
CA ILE A 210 1.20 -7.82 -3.76
C ILE A 210 0.15 -7.37 -4.75
N GLY A 211 -0.64 -6.36 -4.39
CA GLY A 211 -1.50 -5.62 -5.31
C GLY A 211 -0.93 -4.24 -5.61
N VAL A 212 -1.06 -3.81 -6.85
CA VAL A 212 -0.85 -2.41 -7.24
C VAL A 212 -2.19 -1.86 -7.68
N VAL A 213 -2.66 -0.85 -6.96
CA VAL A 213 -3.99 -0.25 -7.10
C VAL A 213 -3.84 1.13 -7.69
N TRP A 214 -4.54 1.42 -8.75
CA TRP A 214 -4.64 2.76 -9.31
C TRP A 214 -6.09 3.25 -9.24
N ALA A 215 -6.31 4.50 -8.86
CA ALA A 215 -7.63 5.10 -8.94
C ALA A 215 -7.54 6.61 -9.20
N ARG A 216 -8.57 7.12 -9.88
CA ARG A 216 -8.77 8.55 -10.11
C ARG A 216 -10.22 8.91 -9.81
N ALA A 217 -10.43 9.92 -8.98
CA ALA A 217 -11.75 10.47 -8.73
C ALA A 217 -12.27 11.22 -9.98
N SER A 218 -13.57 11.37 -10.09
CA SER A 218 -14.21 12.11 -11.17
C SER A 218 -14.41 13.60 -10.83
N GLU A 219 -14.22 13.97 -9.57
CA GLU A 219 -14.37 15.33 -9.04
C GLU A 219 -13.65 15.42 -7.70
N GLY A 220 -13.33 16.62 -7.27
CA GLY A 220 -12.65 16.87 -5.99
C GLY A 220 -11.17 17.27 -6.20
N ASN A 221 -10.34 16.97 -5.23
CA ASN A 221 -8.91 17.25 -5.25
C ASN A 221 -8.10 15.94 -5.29
N ASN A 222 -6.77 16.02 -5.20
CA ASN A 222 -5.86 14.89 -5.12
C ASN A 222 -6.22 13.87 -4.03
N PHE A 223 -6.74 14.30 -2.87
CA PHE A 223 -7.20 13.40 -1.81
C PHE A 223 -8.44 12.58 -2.19
N ALA A 224 -9.32 13.10 -3.04
CA ALA A 224 -10.47 12.33 -3.52
C ALA A 224 -10.02 11.06 -4.27
N SER A 225 -8.91 11.13 -4.98
CA SER A 225 -8.30 9.96 -5.64
C SER A 225 -7.67 8.98 -4.64
N VAL A 226 -7.07 9.46 -3.56
CA VAL A 226 -6.55 8.61 -2.46
C VAL A 226 -7.69 7.83 -1.80
N GLU A 227 -8.79 8.50 -1.45
CA GLU A 227 -9.95 7.85 -0.85
C GLU A 227 -10.59 6.80 -1.78
N LYS A 228 -10.69 7.12 -3.07
CA LYS A 228 -11.17 6.17 -4.07
C LYS A 228 -10.24 4.97 -4.22
N MET A 229 -8.95 5.19 -4.19
CA MET A 229 -7.93 4.13 -4.24
C MET A 229 -8.04 3.20 -3.02
N LYS A 230 -8.11 3.75 -1.81
CA LYS A 230 -8.31 2.97 -0.57
C LYS A 230 -9.60 2.14 -0.61
N LEU A 231 -10.67 2.70 -1.19
CA LEU A 231 -11.93 1.95 -1.37
C LEU A 231 -11.78 0.79 -2.38
N ALA A 232 -11.08 1.02 -3.49
CA ALA A 232 -10.81 -0.02 -4.49
C ALA A 232 -9.95 -1.13 -3.89
N ASP A 233 -8.94 -0.78 -3.08
CA ASP A 233 -8.06 -1.68 -2.38
C ASP A 233 -8.83 -2.62 -1.42
N ARG A 234 -9.68 -2.07 -0.54
CA ARG A 234 -10.53 -2.87 0.37
C ARG A 234 -11.42 -3.86 -0.39
N LYS A 235 -11.97 -3.47 -1.52
CA LYS A 235 -12.78 -4.36 -2.36
C LYS A 235 -11.92 -5.47 -2.97
N ALA A 236 -10.73 -5.14 -3.40
CA ALA A 236 -9.79 -6.10 -3.96
C ALA A 236 -9.29 -7.09 -2.91
N GLN A 237 -8.97 -6.64 -1.69
CA GLN A 237 -8.65 -7.52 -0.57
C GLN A 237 -9.79 -8.50 -0.30
N THR A 238 -11.02 -8.00 -0.20
CA THR A 238 -12.19 -8.86 0.00
C THR A 238 -12.33 -9.93 -1.09
N LEU A 239 -12.09 -9.56 -2.35
CA LEU A 239 -12.12 -10.51 -3.47
C LEU A 239 -10.96 -11.50 -3.43
N PHE A 240 -9.78 -11.05 -3.04
CA PHE A 240 -8.61 -11.91 -2.85
C PHE A 240 -8.85 -12.97 -1.77
N ASP A 241 -9.42 -12.59 -0.63
CA ASP A 241 -9.70 -13.46 0.51
C ASP A 241 -10.70 -14.59 0.16
N ILE A 242 -11.63 -14.31 -0.74
CA ILE A 242 -12.55 -15.33 -1.29
C ILE A 242 -12.05 -15.99 -2.59
N CYS A 243 -10.73 -15.94 -2.85
CA CYS A 243 -10.11 -16.53 -4.03
C CYS A 243 -10.70 -16.02 -5.36
N PHE A 244 -11.15 -14.79 -5.42
CA PHE A 244 -11.84 -14.19 -6.57
C PHE A 244 -13.12 -14.94 -6.99
N GLU A 245 -13.74 -15.69 -6.08
CA GLU A 245 -15.04 -16.26 -6.31
C GLU A 245 -16.10 -15.15 -6.31
N VAL A 246 -16.50 -14.72 -7.49
CA VAL A 246 -17.62 -13.79 -7.65
C VAL A 246 -18.89 -14.56 -7.38
N ILE A 247 -19.69 -14.11 -6.41
CA ILE A 247 -21.04 -14.66 -6.23
C ILE A 247 -21.81 -14.31 -7.51
N ASP A 248 -22.23 -15.32 -8.25
CA ASP A 248 -23.15 -15.14 -9.37
C ASP A 248 -24.34 -14.31 -8.88
N GLY A 249 -24.60 -13.19 -9.53
CA GLY A 249 -25.78 -12.40 -9.27
C GLY A 249 -27.04 -13.26 -9.41
N PRO A 250 -28.16 -12.84 -8.84
CA PRO A 250 -29.42 -13.56 -9.03
C PRO A 250 -29.66 -13.77 -10.52
N SER A 251 -30.05 -14.97 -10.89
CA SER A 251 -30.42 -15.29 -12.28
C SER A 251 -31.32 -14.21 -12.86
N ALA A 252 -31.06 -13.82 -14.09
CA ALA A 252 -31.97 -12.89 -14.76
C ALA A 252 -33.40 -13.45 -14.66
N PRO A 253 -34.40 -12.63 -14.37
CA PRO A 253 -35.77 -13.10 -14.32
C PRO A 253 -36.15 -13.69 -15.67
N ASP A 254 -36.80 -14.84 -15.64
CA ASP A 254 -37.39 -15.42 -16.85
C ASP A 254 -38.51 -14.49 -17.32
N ILE A 255 -38.35 -13.89 -18.49
CA ILE A 255 -39.35 -13.02 -19.08
C ILE A 255 -40.14 -13.83 -20.11
N GLU A 256 -41.39 -14.05 -19.84
CA GLU A 256 -42.36 -14.61 -20.82
C GLU A 256 -43.09 -13.47 -21.55
N ILE A 257 -42.93 -13.46 -22.86
CA ILE A 257 -43.59 -12.48 -23.73
C ILE A 257 -44.82 -13.13 -24.35
N VAL A 258 -45.98 -12.59 -24.04
CA VAL A 258 -47.22 -13.00 -24.71
C VAL A 258 -47.66 -11.88 -25.68
N GLU A 259 -47.67 -12.22 -26.96
CA GLU A 259 -48.21 -11.35 -28.00
C GLU A 259 -49.73 -11.47 -28.09
N LEU A 260 -50.40 -10.36 -27.94
CA LEU A 260 -51.83 -10.22 -28.23
C LEU A 260 -52.01 -9.28 -29.41
N ASP A 261 -53.20 -9.29 -30.01
CA ASP A 261 -53.54 -8.40 -31.12
C ASP A 261 -53.53 -6.94 -30.58
N GLU A 262 -52.50 -6.15 -30.97
CA GLU A 262 -52.21 -4.77 -30.54
C GLU A 262 -51.58 -4.59 -29.11
N GLU A 263 -51.28 -5.65 -28.35
CA GLU A 263 -50.70 -5.56 -27.02
C GLU A 263 -49.56 -6.61 -26.79
N LEU A 264 -48.56 -6.25 -25.98
CA LEU A 264 -47.51 -7.15 -25.49
C LEU A 264 -47.66 -7.26 -23.96
N ILE A 265 -47.78 -8.46 -23.45
CA ILE A 265 -47.75 -8.72 -22.01
C ILE A 265 -46.39 -9.29 -21.66
N LEU A 266 -45.68 -8.63 -20.74
CA LEU A 266 -44.45 -9.10 -20.12
C LEU A 266 -44.80 -9.68 -18.75
N ASN A 267 -44.56 -10.98 -18.56
CA ASN A 267 -44.64 -11.65 -17.27
C ASN A 267 -43.21 -11.79 -16.73
N LEU A 268 -42.95 -11.31 -15.51
CA LEU A 268 -41.68 -11.38 -14.77
C LEU A 268 -41.78 -12.50 -13.75
#